data_21dde941c1b8b514bba6bdc5c9c5f839
#
_entry.id   21dde941c1b8b514bba6bdc5c9c5f839
#
_cell.length_a   1.000
_cell.length_b   1.000
_cell.length_c   1.000
_cell.angle_alpha   90.00
_cell.angle_beta   90.00
_cell.angle_gamma   90.00
#
_symmetry.space_group_name_H-M   'P 1'
#
loop_
_entity.id
_entity.type
_entity.pdbx_description
1 polymer ?
#
loop_
_entity_poly.entity_id
_entity_poly.type
_entity_poly.pdbx_seq_one_letter_code
_entity_poly.pdbx_strand_id
1 'polypeptide(L)'
;MFKHNLTACINKQRPDRFGNVAVRIRATIKRKVTYYPTGVMIPLKCWEEKSRTVVKHDNKNQLNLIVSKRIAELERELIAQDLSGNTALKVVPAKTVIFSTYAEMKINQARSKESIGTIKHKESYLNKFNSFRSKVKLSEVTPALLYEYENYCRGLGNTDNTIWSSLKFITTIINAACREGVVSKNPMLGFKRTKYQNPERIWLTAEELNQIEAFAKRTKNVQYRDAANWFLFCCYSGLRFGDLKAFTPNKVVNGKIILRTEKSGTDVAIKMHTRLKAVYDRMNFDVVSNVDYNRKLKAVAESAEIDKKLTSHTARHTFAVQHLNQGGSMELLSKILGHSTLKTTSIYGKITDVRIDDEMDRVWK
;
A
#
# COMPACT_ATOMS: atom_id res chain seq x y z
N MET A 1 -19.94 24.95 -36.99
CA MET A 1 -18.66 25.07 -36.27
C MET A 1 -18.89 25.99 -35.07
N PHE A 2 -18.99 25.46 -33.87
CA PHE A 2 -19.23 26.25 -32.66
C PHE A 2 -17.98 26.96 -32.23
N LYS A 3 -17.97 28.29 -32.16
CA LYS A 3 -16.87 29.09 -31.64
C LYS A 3 -16.77 28.91 -30.12
N HIS A 4 -15.82 28.10 -29.67
CA HIS A 4 -15.38 28.10 -28.26
C HIS A 4 -14.32 29.18 -28.09
N ASN A 5 -14.44 29.99 -27.03
CA ASN A 5 -13.42 30.94 -26.67
C ASN A 5 -12.83 30.56 -25.29
N LEU A 6 -11.58 30.08 -25.28
CA LEU A 6 -10.85 29.71 -24.06
C LEU A 6 -9.79 30.77 -23.78
N THR A 7 -9.85 31.38 -22.61
CA THR A 7 -8.89 32.44 -22.23
C THR A 7 -8.43 32.28 -20.79
N ALA A 8 -7.13 32.42 -20.56
CA ALA A 8 -6.61 32.46 -19.19
C ALA A 8 -7.03 33.75 -18.49
N CYS A 9 -7.34 33.68 -17.22
CA CYS A 9 -7.74 34.81 -16.37
C CYS A 9 -7.42 34.53 -14.90
N ILE A 10 -7.43 35.55 -14.05
CA ILE A 10 -7.27 35.43 -12.61
C ILE A 10 -8.53 35.92 -11.87
N ASN A 11 -8.72 35.43 -10.62
CA ASN A 11 -9.75 35.97 -9.74
C ASN A 11 -9.11 36.92 -8.72
N LYS A 12 -9.16 38.21 -8.99
CA LYS A 12 -8.60 39.27 -8.14
C LYS A 12 -9.32 39.43 -6.79
N GLN A 13 -10.58 38.99 -6.70
CA GLN A 13 -11.42 39.21 -5.50
C GLN A 13 -11.20 38.16 -4.40
N ARG A 14 -10.45 37.10 -4.65
CA ARG A 14 -10.24 35.99 -3.69
C ARG A 14 -8.76 35.55 -3.67
N PRO A 15 -7.86 36.39 -3.19
CA PRO A 15 -6.50 35.96 -2.92
C PRO A 15 -6.47 34.98 -1.76
N ASP A 16 -5.45 34.13 -1.70
CA ASP A 16 -5.17 33.30 -0.52
C ASP A 16 -4.55 34.14 0.61
N ARG A 17 -4.28 33.52 1.76
CA ARG A 17 -3.67 34.19 2.93
C ARG A 17 -2.28 34.76 2.67
N PHE A 18 -1.63 34.40 1.56
CA PHE A 18 -0.33 34.89 1.13
C PHE A 18 -0.42 35.91 -0.01
N GLY A 19 -1.62 36.34 -0.40
CA GLY A 19 -1.84 37.29 -1.49
C GLY A 19 -1.74 36.68 -2.89
N ASN A 20 -1.72 35.34 -3.01
CA ASN A 20 -1.71 34.69 -4.33
C ASN A 20 -3.13 34.53 -4.87
N VAL A 21 -3.23 34.61 -6.19
CA VAL A 21 -4.48 34.46 -6.95
C VAL A 21 -4.41 33.22 -7.86
N ALA A 22 -5.53 32.53 -8.00
CA ALA A 22 -5.62 31.38 -8.87
C ALA A 22 -5.71 31.79 -10.34
N VAL A 23 -4.88 31.21 -11.19
CA VAL A 23 -5.04 31.28 -12.65
C VAL A 23 -6.11 30.26 -13.06
N ARG A 24 -7.09 30.71 -13.83
CA ARG A 24 -8.21 29.92 -14.33
C ARG A 24 -8.34 30.07 -15.85
N ILE A 25 -9.03 29.15 -16.49
CA ILE A 25 -9.42 29.25 -17.89
C ILE A 25 -10.89 29.63 -17.94
N ARG A 26 -11.19 30.75 -18.53
CA ARG A 26 -12.54 31.19 -18.85
C ARG A 26 -12.94 30.58 -20.19
N ALA A 27 -13.93 29.70 -20.17
CA ALA A 27 -14.53 29.12 -21.37
C ALA A 27 -15.89 29.79 -21.64
N THR A 28 -16.06 30.30 -22.84
CA THR A 28 -17.36 30.82 -23.32
C THR A 28 -17.92 29.86 -24.36
N ILE A 29 -18.98 29.14 -24.01
CA ILE A 29 -19.63 28.12 -24.85
C ILE A 29 -21.09 28.46 -24.98
N LYS A 30 -21.59 28.66 -26.20
CA LYS A 30 -23.02 29.02 -26.45
C LYS A 30 -23.50 30.18 -25.54
N ARG A 31 -22.69 31.24 -25.41
CA ARG A 31 -22.93 32.43 -24.56
C ARG A 31 -22.95 32.17 -23.03
N LYS A 32 -22.67 30.94 -22.58
CA LYS A 32 -22.48 30.64 -21.15
C LYS A 32 -21.00 30.69 -20.82
N VAL A 33 -20.67 31.31 -19.69
CA VAL A 33 -19.27 31.40 -19.18
C VAL A 33 -19.08 30.40 -18.07
N THR A 34 -18.01 29.60 -18.20
CA THR A 34 -17.56 28.63 -17.18
C THR A 34 -16.09 28.84 -16.90
N TYR A 35 -15.65 28.63 -15.65
CA TYR A 35 -14.25 28.79 -15.25
C TYR A 35 -13.67 27.43 -14.84
N TYR A 36 -12.53 27.09 -15.43
CA TYR A 36 -11.80 25.86 -15.14
C TYR A 36 -10.50 26.17 -14.40
N PRO A 37 -10.19 25.45 -13.32
CA PRO A 37 -8.94 25.65 -12.60
C PRO A 37 -7.76 25.11 -13.41
N THR A 38 -6.61 25.80 -13.29
CA THR A 38 -5.32 25.34 -13.87
C THR A 38 -4.40 24.69 -12.84
N GLY A 39 -4.72 24.83 -11.54
CA GLY A 39 -3.82 24.45 -10.44
C GLY A 39 -2.69 25.45 -10.17
N VAL A 40 -2.58 26.53 -10.96
CA VAL A 40 -1.55 27.55 -10.83
C VAL A 40 -2.01 28.65 -9.88
N MET A 41 -1.19 28.94 -8.87
CA MET A 41 -1.35 30.06 -7.94
C MET A 41 -0.15 31.02 -8.10
N ILE A 42 -0.40 32.30 -8.20
CA ILE A 42 0.64 33.32 -8.40
C ILE A 42 0.36 34.57 -7.59
N PRO A 43 1.38 35.33 -7.15
CA PRO A 43 1.21 36.68 -6.65
C PRO A 43 0.51 37.56 -7.69
N LEU A 44 -0.41 38.41 -7.27
CA LEU A 44 -1.18 39.28 -8.19
C LEU A 44 -0.30 40.09 -9.12
N LYS A 45 0.86 40.60 -8.64
CA LYS A 45 1.84 41.36 -9.40
C LYS A 45 2.54 40.58 -10.53
N CYS A 46 2.43 39.25 -10.52
CA CYS A 46 3.01 38.37 -11.53
C CYS A 46 2.06 38.04 -12.69
N TRP A 47 0.87 38.64 -12.75
CA TRP A 47 -0.07 38.47 -13.85
C TRP A 47 -0.12 39.68 -14.76
N GLU A 48 -0.02 39.45 -16.05
CA GLU A 48 -0.20 40.48 -17.07
C GLU A 48 -1.56 40.30 -17.77
N GLU A 49 -2.41 41.30 -17.63
CA GLU A 49 -3.80 41.24 -18.11
C GLU A 49 -3.88 41.28 -19.64
N LYS A 50 -2.98 42.05 -20.30
CA LYS A 50 -2.98 42.24 -21.76
C LYS A 50 -2.58 40.96 -22.50
N SER A 51 -1.51 40.32 -22.06
CA SER A 51 -1.00 39.06 -22.65
C SER A 51 -1.71 37.82 -22.05
N ARG A 52 -2.40 37.97 -20.89
CA ARG A 52 -3.00 36.89 -20.12
C ARG A 52 -2.01 35.79 -19.73
N THR A 53 -0.84 36.19 -19.33
CA THR A 53 0.28 35.29 -18.98
C THR A 53 0.88 35.66 -17.64
N VAL A 54 1.61 34.69 -17.08
CA VAL A 54 2.42 34.89 -15.89
C VAL A 54 3.73 35.58 -16.32
N VAL A 55 4.00 36.74 -15.69
CA VAL A 55 5.23 37.53 -15.87
C VAL A 55 5.89 37.78 -14.53
N LYS A 56 7.16 38.22 -14.51
CA LYS A 56 7.89 38.58 -13.27
C LYS A 56 7.86 37.49 -12.17
N HIS A 57 7.88 36.21 -12.58
CA HIS A 57 7.94 35.07 -11.69
C HIS A 57 9.10 34.15 -12.12
N ASP A 58 9.86 33.59 -11.16
CA ASP A 58 11.05 32.77 -11.45
C ASP A 58 10.72 31.58 -12.36
N ASN A 59 9.57 30.95 -12.13
CA ASN A 59 9.09 29.81 -12.91
C ASN A 59 8.08 30.19 -13.99
N LYS A 60 8.08 31.44 -14.50
CA LYS A 60 7.07 31.93 -15.46
C LYS A 60 6.85 31.00 -16.66
N ASN A 61 7.93 30.46 -17.24
CA ASN A 61 7.84 29.59 -18.41
C ASN A 61 7.13 28.27 -18.10
N GLN A 62 7.43 27.66 -16.96
CA GLN A 62 6.77 26.42 -16.52
C GLN A 62 5.29 26.65 -16.20
N LEU A 63 4.97 27.74 -15.50
CA LEU A 63 3.60 28.09 -15.14
C LEU A 63 2.75 28.39 -16.37
N ASN A 64 3.30 29.15 -17.35
CA ASN A 64 2.63 29.41 -18.62
C ASN A 64 2.45 28.12 -19.44
N LEU A 65 3.42 27.20 -19.41
CA LEU A 65 3.30 25.90 -20.07
C LEU A 65 2.17 25.05 -19.46
N ILE A 66 2.01 25.06 -18.14
CA ILE A 66 0.91 24.36 -17.45
C ILE A 66 -0.45 24.93 -17.88
N VAL A 67 -0.55 26.26 -17.93
CA VAL A 67 -1.79 26.94 -18.37
C VAL A 67 -2.10 26.61 -19.83
N SER A 68 -1.10 26.66 -20.71
CA SER A 68 -1.27 26.35 -22.14
C SER A 68 -1.64 24.88 -22.38
N LYS A 69 -1.03 23.93 -21.66
CA LYS A 69 -1.39 22.52 -21.74
C LYS A 69 -2.86 22.31 -21.33
N ARG A 70 -3.30 22.97 -20.26
CA ARG A 70 -4.68 22.84 -19.78
C ARG A 70 -5.69 23.45 -20.76
N ILE A 71 -5.33 24.55 -21.44
CA ILE A 71 -6.16 25.11 -22.53
C ILE A 71 -6.30 24.10 -23.67
N ALA A 72 -5.20 23.51 -24.13
CA ALA A 72 -5.20 22.52 -25.22
C ALA A 72 -5.97 21.24 -24.86
N GLU A 73 -5.91 20.78 -23.60
CA GLU A 73 -6.71 19.65 -23.11
C GLU A 73 -8.21 19.96 -23.17
N LEU A 74 -8.61 21.12 -22.64
CA LEU A 74 -10.00 21.57 -22.68
C LEU A 74 -10.52 21.76 -24.11
N GLU A 75 -9.69 22.24 -25.01
CA GLU A 75 -10.03 22.41 -26.40
C GLU A 75 -10.30 21.06 -27.08
N ARG A 76 -9.46 20.05 -26.83
CA ARG A 76 -9.68 18.67 -27.30
C ARG A 76 -10.94 18.06 -26.73
N GLU A 77 -11.20 18.24 -25.42
CA GLU A 77 -12.41 17.78 -24.75
C GLU A 77 -13.68 18.39 -25.40
N LEU A 78 -13.65 19.68 -25.70
CA LEU A 78 -14.78 20.39 -26.32
C LEU A 78 -15.00 19.96 -27.78
N ILE A 79 -13.93 19.78 -28.57
CA ILE A 79 -14.02 19.27 -29.94
C ILE A 79 -14.56 17.85 -29.98
N ALA A 80 -14.09 16.98 -29.10
CA ALA A 80 -14.58 15.60 -28.99
C ALA A 80 -16.08 15.53 -28.67
N GLN A 81 -16.59 16.48 -27.88
CA GLN A 81 -18.01 16.59 -27.55
C GLN A 81 -18.86 17.15 -28.70
N ASP A 82 -18.38 18.12 -29.43
CA ASP A 82 -19.07 18.64 -30.61
C ASP A 82 -19.21 17.55 -31.68
N LEU A 83 -18.19 16.69 -31.82
CA LEU A 83 -18.20 15.57 -32.76
C LEU A 83 -19.15 14.42 -32.32
N SER A 84 -19.38 14.26 -31.03
CA SER A 84 -20.28 13.21 -30.48
C SER A 84 -21.74 13.60 -30.41
N GLY A 85 -22.12 14.82 -30.84
CA GLY A 85 -23.51 15.32 -30.81
C GLY A 85 -24.09 15.53 -29.40
N ASN A 86 -23.29 15.35 -28.37
CA ASN A 86 -23.70 15.47 -26.96
C ASN A 86 -23.53 16.91 -26.46
N THR A 87 -24.61 17.66 -26.46
CA THR A 87 -24.66 19.11 -26.18
C THR A 87 -24.56 19.49 -24.71
N ALA A 88 -23.98 18.67 -23.86
CA ALA A 88 -23.68 19.08 -22.49
C ALA A 88 -22.41 18.41 -22.03
N LEU A 89 -21.33 19.22 -21.78
CA LEU A 89 -20.51 18.95 -20.62
C LEU A 89 -21.47 18.93 -19.42
N LYS A 90 -21.99 17.76 -19.08
CA LYS A 90 -22.32 17.53 -17.69
C LYS A 90 -20.97 17.53 -16.97
N VAL A 91 -20.46 18.72 -16.62
CA VAL A 91 -19.76 18.86 -15.36
C VAL A 91 -20.79 18.37 -14.38
N VAL A 92 -20.79 17.08 -14.12
CA VAL A 92 -21.53 16.52 -13.00
C VAL A 92 -21.02 17.33 -11.83
N PRO A 93 -21.84 18.22 -11.23
CA PRO A 93 -21.35 19.07 -10.16
C PRO A 93 -20.73 18.11 -9.16
N ALA A 94 -19.55 18.41 -8.63
CA ALA A 94 -18.81 17.57 -7.66
C ALA A 94 -19.68 17.09 -6.49
N LYS A 95 -20.83 17.75 -6.30
CA LYS A 95 -21.88 17.42 -5.33
C LYS A 95 -22.64 16.11 -5.62
N THR A 96 -22.57 15.54 -6.82
CA THR A 96 -23.41 14.38 -7.24
C THR A 96 -22.66 13.08 -7.43
N VAL A 97 -21.32 13.08 -7.48
CA VAL A 97 -20.56 11.82 -7.65
C VAL A 97 -20.55 11.03 -6.33
N ILE A 98 -21.10 9.83 -6.39
CA ILE A 98 -21.14 8.91 -5.23
C ILE A 98 -19.75 8.30 -5.01
N PHE A 99 -19.30 8.25 -3.76
CA PHE A 99 -18.01 7.71 -3.36
C PHE A 99 -17.81 6.27 -3.82
N SER A 100 -18.80 5.39 -3.59
CA SER A 100 -18.71 3.98 -3.96
C SER A 100 -18.54 3.79 -5.48
N THR A 101 -19.32 4.49 -6.29
CA THR A 101 -19.22 4.41 -7.76
C THR A 101 -17.84 4.84 -8.27
N TYR A 102 -17.30 5.94 -7.71
CA TYR A 102 -15.97 6.40 -8.07
C TYR A 102 -14.88 5.44 -7.57
N ALA A 103 -15.01 4.91 -6.36
CA ALA A 103 -14.08 3.94 -5.79
C ALA A 103 -14.06 2.63 -6.59
N GLU A 104 -15.21 2.09 -7.00
CA GLU A 104 -15.33 0.93 -7.88
C GLU A 104 -14.64 1.15 -9.22
N MET A 105 -14.84 2.31 -9.84
CA MET A 105 -14.12 2.67 -11.06
C MET A 105 -12.60 2.62 -10.85
N LYS A 106 -12.10 3.19 -9.73
CA LYS A 106 -10.66 3.17 -9.41
C LYS A 106 -10.13 1.77 -9.12
N ILE A 107 -10.90 0.93 -8.44
CA ILE A 107 -10.56 -0.47 -8.22
C ILE A 107 -10.46 -1.21 -9.56
N ASN A 108 -11.43 -1.02 -10.46
CA ASN A 108 -11.43 -1.66 -11.77
C ASN A 108 -10.24 -1.21 -12.63
N GLN A 109 -9.88 0.07 -12.61
CA GLN A 109 -8.66 0.57 -13.28
C GLN A 109 -7.36 -0.04 -12.72
N ALA A 110 -7.37 -0.41 -11.44
CA ALA A 110 -6.20 -1.02 -10.78
C ALA A 110 -6.06 -2.53 -11.03
N ARG A 111 -7.12 -3.24 -11.49
CA ARG A 111 -7.12 -4.70 -11.66
C ARG A 111 -6.02 -5.23 -12.59
N SER A 112 -5.65 -4.47 -13.61
CA SER A 112 -4.59 -4.84 -14.55
C SER A 112 -3.16 -4.62 -14.03
N LYS A 113 -3.01 -3.86 -12.91
CA LYS A 113 -1.72 -3.40 -12.40
C LYS A 113 -1.39 -3.95 -11.01
N GLU A 114 -2.39 -4.40 -10.28
CA GLU A 114 -2.25 -4.81 -8.88
C GLU A 114 -2.59 -6.29 -8.69
N SER A 115 -2.04 -6.89 -7.64
CA SER A 115 -2.31 -8.29 -7.31
C SER A 115 -3.77 -8.51 -6.92
N ILE A 116 -4.30 -9.71 -7.18
CA ILE A 116 -5.66 -10.13 -6.80
C ILE A 116 -5.92 -9.90 -5.31
N GLY A 117 -4.93 -10.18 -4.45
CA GLY A 117 -5.02 -9.95 -3.00
C GLY A 117 -5.21 -8.47 -2.65
N THR A 118 -4.49 -7.57 -3.32
CA THR A 118 -4.63 -6.11 -3.12
C THR A 118 -6.02 -5.63 -3.54
N ILE A 119 -6.52 -6.13 -4.68
CA ILE A 119 -7.88 -5.79 -5.16
C ILE A 119 -8.93 -6.26 -4.15
N LYS A 120 -8.88 -7.52 -3.70
CA LYS A 120 -9.81 -8.06 -2.68
C LYS A 120 -9.82 -7.23 -1.38
N HIS A 121 -8.66 -6.74 -0.93
CA HIS A 121 -8.61 -5.85 0.23
C HIS A 121 -9.31 -4.51 -0.02
N LYS A 122 -9.09 -3.90 -1.20
CA LYS A 122 -9.77 -2.65 -1.57
C LYS A 122 -11.29 -2.82 -1.63
N GLU A 123 -11.76 -3.92 -2.23
CA GLU A 123 -13.18 -4.28 -2.27
C GLU A 123 -13.75 -4.48 -0.87
N SER A 124 -13.04 -5.17 0.01
CA SER A 124 -13.44 -5.35 1.40
C SER A 124 -13.58 -4.02 2.16
N TYR A 125 -12.65 -3.07 1.96
CA TYR A 125 -12.75 -1.75 2.56
C TYR A 125 -13.93 -0.95 2.01
N LEU A 126 -14.18 -1.03 0.70
CA LEU A 126 -15.32 -0.38 0.07
C LEU A 126 -16.64 -0.95 0.57
N ASN A 127 -16.77 -2.28 0.63
CA ASN A 127 -17.96 -2.94 1.15
C ASN A 127 -18.23 -2.55 2.60
N LYS A 128 -17.21 -2.49 3.45
CA LYS A 128 -17.34 -2.04 4.84
C LYS A 128 -17.84 -0.59 4.92
N PHE A 129 -17.31 0.31 4.09
CA PHE A 129 -17.77 1.70 4.05
C PHE A 129 -19.21 1.80 3.57
N ASN A 130 -19.60 1.02 2.56
CA ASN A 130 -20.98 0.96 2.07
C ASN A 130 -21.96 0.40 3.10
N SER A 131 -21.53 -0.57 3.93
CA SER A 131 -22.33 -1.09 5.05
C SER A 131 -22.52 -0.06 6.16
N PHE A 132 -21.53 0.82 6.38
CA PHE A 132 -21.67 1.94 7.30
C PHE A 132 -22.64 3.00 6.76
N ARG A 133 -22.44 3.45 5.53
CA ARG A 133 -23.30 4.44 4.88
C ARG A 133 -23.21 4.33 3.36
N SER A 134 -24.32 3.94 2.75
CA SER A 134 -24.44 3.88 1.29
C SER A 134 -24.70 5.25 0.68
N LYS A 135 -24.43 5.42 -0.61
CA LYS A 135 -24.73 6.62 -1.42
C LYS A 135 -24.14 7.93 -0.90
N VAL A 136 -23.01 7.87 -0.17
CA VAL A 136 -22.27 9.08 0.26
C VAL A 136 -21.65 9.74 -0.95
N LYS A 137 -21.86 11.05 -1.11
CA LYS A 137 -21.21 11.84 -2.17
C LYS A 137 -19.74 12.08 -1.81
N LEU A 138 -18.87 12.18 -2.82
CA LEU A 138 -17.44 12.48 -2.60
C LEU A 138 -17.23 13.76 -1.75
N SER A 139 -18.07 14.77 -1.93
CA SER A 139 -18.02 16.03 -1.17
C SER A 139 -18.48 15.91 0.29
N GLU A 140 -19.18 14.84 0.63
CA GLU A 140 -19.71 14.56 1.98
C GLU A 140 -18.73 13.71 2.83
N VAL A 141 -17.63 13.24 2.25
CA VAL A 141 -16.58 12.49 2.99
C VAL A 141 -15.76 13.48 3.82
N THR A 142 -16.38 14.05 4.83
CA THR A 142 -15.80 15.06 5.74
C THR A 142 -15.06 14.41 6.92
N PRO A 143 -14.24 15.15 7.69
CA PRO A 143 -13.64 14.64 8.92
C PRO A 143 -14.69 14.08 9.90
N ALA A 144 -15.83 14.73 10.06
CA ALA A 144 -16.90 14.26 10.93
C ALA A 144 -17.39 12.86 10.52
N LEU A 145 -17.70 12.67 9.22
CA LEU A 145 -18.12 11.36 8.69
C LEU A 145 -17.04 10.30 8.90
N LEU A 146 -15.76 10.65 8.75
CA LEU A 146 -14.67 9.70 8.93
C LEU A 146 -14.46 9.31 10.39
N TYR A 147 -14.69 10.21 11.35
CA TYR A 147 -14.71 9.85 12.78
C TYR A 147 -15.91 8.97 13.14
N GLU A 148 -17.08 9.21 12.57
CA GLU A 148 -18.23 8.31 12.72
C GLU A 148 -17.93 6.92 12.15
N TYR A 149 -17.30 6.84 10.97
CA TYR A 149 -16.87 5.58 10.37
C TYR A 149 -15.81 4.85 11.22
N GLU A 150 -14.88 5.58 11.81
CA GLU A 150 -13.90 5.01 12.75
C GLU A 150 -14.59 4.37 13.96
N ASN A 151 -15.54 5.07 14.57
CA ASN A 151 -16.33 4.54 15.70
C ASN A 151 -17.15 3.33 15.28
N TYR A 152 -17.77 3.34 14.10
CA TYR A 152 -18.46 2.17 13.54
C TYR A 152 -17.52 0.97 13.41
N CYS A 153 -16.31 1.17 12.87
CA CYS A 153 -15.32 0.11 12.75
C CYS A 153 -14.88 -0.43 14.12
N ARG A 154 -14.74 0.42 15.14
CA ARG A 154 -14.44 0.00 16.53
C ARG A 154 -15.58 -0.84 17.10
N GLY A 155 -16.83 -0.46 16.88
CA GLY A 155 -18.00 -1.22 17.25
C GLY A 155 -18.07 -2.61 16.63
N LEU A 156 -17.48 -2.80 15.44
CA LEU A 156 -17.31 -4.11 14.79
C LEU A 156 -16.10 -4.92 15.34
N GLY A 157 -15.40 -4.45 16.38
CA GLY A 157 -14.22 -5.10 16.94
C GLY A 157 -12.96 -5.02 16.07
N ASN A 158 -12.88 -4.06 15.10
CA ASN A 158 -11.69 -3.91 14.27
C ASN A 158 -10.54 -3.29 15.08
N THR A 159 -9.32 -3.80 14.86
CA THR A 159 -8.10 -3.23 15.45
C THR A 159 -7.76 -1.89 14.79
N ASP A 160 -6.97 -1.05 15.50
CA ASP A 160 -6.49 0.24 15.00
C ASP A 160 -5.80 0.14 13.64
N ASN A 161 -5.01 -0.91 13.40
CA ASN A 161 -4.34 -1.13 12.12
C ASN A 161 -5.30 -1.48 10.98
N THR A 162 -6.40 -2.18 11.28
CA THR A 162 -7.46 -2.46 10.32
C THR A 162 -8.21 -1.18 9.97
N ILE A 163 -8.55 -0.37 10.98
CA ILE A 163 -9.19 0.93 10.83
C ILE A 163 -8.29 1.87 10.02
N TRP A 164 -7.00 1.97 10.39
CA TRP A 164 -6.02 2.76 9.67
C TRP A 164 -5.95 2.40 8.18
N SER A 165 -5.94 1.10 7.85
CA SER A 165 -5.87 0.62 6.48
C SER A 165 -7.11 0.98 5.68
N SER A 166 -8.30 0.86 6.28
CA SER A 166 -9.57 1.24 5.67
C SER A 166 -9.64 2.76 5.43
N LEU A 167 -9.26 3.57 6.42
CA LEU A 167 -9.19 5.03 6.29
C LEU A 167 -8.14 5.47 5.26
N LYS A 168 -7.01 4.76 5.16
CA LYS A 168 -6.00 4.98 4.11
C LYS A 168 -6.59 4.76 2.72
N PHE A 169 -7.38 3.70 2.53
CA PHE A 169 -8.06 3.45 1.26
C PHE A 169 -9.00 4.62 0.91
N ILE A 170 -9.88 5.03 1.83
CA ILE A 170 -10.81 6.15 1.60
C ILE A 170 -10.04 7.42 1.25
N THR A 171 -9.00 7.75 2.01
CA THR A 171 -8.13 8.91 1.77
C THR A 171 -7.49 8.86 0.37
N THR A 172 -7.05 7.69 -0.07
CA THR A 172 -6.46 7.51 -1.40
C THR A 172 -7.47 7.79 -2.51
N ILE A 173 -8.71 7.33 -2.36
CA ILE A 173 -9.79 7.57 -3.32
C ILE A 173 -10.14 9.06 -3.41
N ILE A 174 -10.32 9.74 -2.27
CA ILE A 174 -10.63 11.18 -2.25
C ILE A 174 -9.48 12.01 -2.84
N ASN A 175 -8.22 11.67 -2.51
CA ASN A 175 -7.07 12.36 -3.09
C ASN A 175 -6.98 12.14 -4.63
N ALA A 176 -7.38 10.98 -5.13
CA ALA A 176 -7.49 10.74 -6.56
C ALA A 176 -8.58 11.63 -7.19
N ALA A 177 -9.76 11.69 -6.56
CA ALA A 177 -10.86 12.54 -7.02
C ALA A 177 -10.50 14.04 -7.04
N CYS A 178 -9.72 14.51 -6.05
CA CYS A 178 -9.20 15.89 -6.05
C CYS A 178 -8.18 16.13 -7.17
N ARG A 179 -7.24 15.21 -7.39
CA ARG A 179 -6.24 15.34 -8.49
C ARG A 179 -6.87 15.32 -9.87
N GLU A 180 -7.95 14.57 -10.03
CA GLU A 180 -8.69 14.47 -11.30
C GLU A 180 -9.73 15.58 -11.48
N GLY A 181 -9.83 16.51 -10.51
CA GLY A 181 -10.75 17.64 -10.59
C GLY A 181 -12.23 17.27 -10.37
N VAL A 182 -12.52 16.02 -9.99
CA VAL A 182 -13.90 15.56 -9.68
C VAL A 182 -14.44 16.25 -8.43
N VAL A 183 -13.54 16.54 -7.48
CA VAL A 183 -13.84 17.34 -6.27
C VAL A 183 -12.93 18.56 -6.26
N SER A 184 -13.51 19.74 -6.22
CA SER A 184 -12.78 21.02 -6.31
C SER A 184 -11.96 21.37 -5.07
N LYS A 185 -12.34 20.85 -3.91
CA LYS A 185 -11.65 21.01 -2.61
C LYS A 185 -11.65 19.67 -1.88
N ASN A 186 -10.55 19.36 -1.21
CA ASN A 186 -10.47 18.16 -0.40
C ASN A 186 -11.44 18.25 0.79
N PRO A 187 -12.51 17.43 0.84
CA PRO A 187 -13.51 17.49 1.91
C PRO A 187 -12.96 16.99 3.25
N MET A 188 -11.82 16.24 3.24
CA MET A 188 -11.16 15.70 4.44
C MET A 188 -10.10 16.64 5.01
N LEU A 189 -10.05 17.90 4.60
CA LEU A 189 -9.05 18.83 5.11
C LEU A 189 -9.13 18.92 6.64
N GLY A 190 -7.99 18.72 7.32
CA GLY A 190 -7.92 18.69 8.78
C GLY A 190 -8.19 17.32 9.42
N PHE A 191 -8.57 16.29 8.68
CA PHE A 191 -8.75 14.95 9.22
C PHE A 191 -7.41 14.36 9.69
N LYS A 192 -7.38 13.95 10.96
CA LYS A 192 -6.26 13.22 11.56
C LYS A 192 -6.65 11.76 11.72
N ARG A 193 -6.07 10.92 10.86
CA ARG A 193 -6.30 9.47 10.89
C ARG A 193 -5.69 8.86 12.16
N THR A 194 -6.34 7.81 12.72
CA THR A 194 -5.77 6.92 13.73
C THR A 194 -4.32 6.55 13.39
N LYS A 195 -3.44 6.53 14.39
CA LYS A 195 -2.04 6.16 14.18
C LYS A 195 -1.90 4.67 13.92
N TYR A 196 -1.02 4.31 12.99
CA TYR A 196 -0.63 2.92 12.80
C TYR A 196 0.19 2.45 14.00
N GLN A 197 -0.23 1.35 14.61
CA GLN A 197 0.52 0.70 15.69
C GLN A 197 1.43 -0.36 15.08
N ASN A 198 2.73 -0.28 15.37
CA ASN A 198 3.65 -1.34 14.97
C ASN A 198 3.39 -2.57 15.86
N PRO A 199 2.88 -3.68 15.30
CA PRO A 199 2.65 -4.87 16.11
C PRO A 199 3.98 -5.45 16.57
N GLU A 200 4.01 -5.95 17.79
CA GLU A 200 5.11 -6.74 18.29
C GLU A 200 5.32 -7.98 17.40
N ARG A 201 6.58 -8.27 17.11
CA ARG A 201 6.94 -9.40 16.25
C ARG A 201 7.23 -10.61 17.11
N ILE A 202 6.57 -11.71 16.84
CA ILE A 202 6.79 -12.98 17.52
C ILE A 202 7.82 -13.77 16.72
N TRP A 203 8.83 -14.31 17.43
CA TRP A 203 9.83 -15.23 16.89
C TRP A 203 10.11 -16.34 17.91
N LEU A 204 10.75 -17.42 17.46
CA LEU A 204 11.13 -18.54 18.31
C LEU A 204 12.60 -18.45 18.72
N THR A 205 12.89 -18.86 19.96
CA THR A 205 14.26 -19.11 20.44
C THR A 205 14.82 -20.37 19.80
N ALA A 206 16.11 -20.65 20.04
CA ALA A 206 16.75 -21.90 19.56
C ALA A 206 16.12 -23.14 20.23
N GLU A 207 15.78 -23.03 21.50
CA GLU A 207 15.12 -24.08 22.31
C GLU A 207 13.73 -24.38 21.75
N GLU A 208 12.90 -23.36 21.52
CA GLU A 208 11.57 -23.50 20.94
C GLU A 208 11.59 -24.11 19.52
N LEU A 209 12.62 -23.74 18.71
CA LEU A 209 12.83 -24.40 17.41
C LEU A 209 13.14 -25.88 17.55
N ASN A 210 14.00 -26.26 18.53
CA ASN A 210 14.33 -27.66 18.82
C ASN A 210 13.08 -28.42 19.31
N GLN A 211 12.18 -27.79 20.09
CA GLN A 211 10.91 -28.40 20.50
C GLN A 211 10.02 -28.71 19.28
N ILE A 212 9.90 -27.79 18.30
CA ILE A 212 9.15 -28.07 17.07
C ILE A 212 9.82 -29.18 16.25
N GLU A 213 11.15 -29.20 16.16
CA GLU A 213 11.87 -30.28 15.47
C GLU A 213 11.60 -31.65 16.12
N ALA A 214 11.65 -31.71 17.45
CA ALA A 214 11.38 -32.94 18.21
C ALA A 214 9.89 -33.35 18.00
N PHE A 215 8.96 -32.43 18.08
CA PHE A 215 7.55 -32.70 17.79
C PHE A 215 7.38 -33.25 16.37
N ALA A 216 7.95 -32.62 15.34
CA ALA A 216 7.83 -33.06 13.95
C ALA A 216 8.37 -34.48 13.70
N LYS A 217 9.39 -34.92 14.48
CA LYS A 217 9.96 -36.25 14.41
C LYS A 217 9.10 -37.32 15.11
N ARG A 218 8.44 -36.95 16.23
CA ARG A 218 7.72 -37.94 17.09
C ARG A 218 6.22 -38.05 16.76
N THR A 219 5.61 -37.02 16.17
CA THR A 219 4.16 -37.01 15.94
C THR A 219 3.72 -38.03 14.89
N LYS A 220 2.68 -38.80 15.19
CA LYS A 220 2.01 -39.71 14.26
C LYS A 220 0.98 -39.00 13.38
N ASN A 221 0.57 -37.77 13.75
CA ASN A 221 -0.36 -36.99 12.94
C ASN A 221 0.36 -36.39 11.74
N VAL A 222 0.11 -36.96 10.57
CA VAL A 222 0.76 -36.58 9.31
C VAL A 222 0.53 -35.10 8.99
N GLN A 223 -0.69 -34.58 9.20
CA GLN A 223 -1.00 -33.19 8.88
C GLN A 223 -0.25 -32.18 9.76
N TYR A 224 -0.06 -32.51 11.04
CA TYR A 224 0.69 -31.66 11.97
C TYR A 224 2.19 -31.79 11.73
N ARG A 225 2.66 -32.98 11.38
CA ARG A 225 4.05 -33.21 10.97
C ARG A 225 4.40 -32.39 9.74
N ASP A 226 3.54 -32.42 8.73
CA ASP A 226 3.76 -31.65 7.50
C ASP A 226 3.76 -30.14 7.79
N ALA A 227 2.80 -29.64 8.56
CA ALA A 227 2.74 -28.24 8.96
C ALA A 227 3.98 -27.81 9.76
N ALA A 228 4.48 -28.65 10.68
CA ALA A 228 5.70 -28.39 11.42
C ALA A 228 6.93 -28.36 10.50
N ASN A 229 7.03 -29.30 9.55
CA ASN A 229 8.14 -29.31 8.57
C ASN A 229 8.11 -28.10 7.65
N TRP A 230 6.93 -27.65 7.16
CA TRP A 230 6.83 -26.41 6.37
C TRP A 230 7.25 -25.18 7.18
N PHE A 231 6.90 -25.16 8.45
CA PHE A 231 7.28 -24.08 9.36
C PHE A 231 8.80 -24.05 9.57
N LEU A 232 9.41 -25.19 9.91
CA LEU A 232 10.84 -25.34 10.08
C LEU A 232 11.61 -24.99 8.79
N PHE A 233 11.10 -25.43 7.63
CA PHE A 233 11.68 -25.08 6.34
C PHE A 233 11.74 -23.56 6.15
N CYS A 234 10.67 -22.84 6.49
CA CYS A 234 10.65 -21.38 6.46
C CYS A 234 11.53 -20.76 7.56
N CYS A 235 11.64 -21.36 8.74
CA CYS A 235 12.54 -20.92 9.81
C CYS A 235 14.02 -21.03 9.42
N TYR A 236 14.37 -21.96 8.53
CA TYR A 236 15.76 -22.18 8.09
C TYR A 236 16.08 -21.60 6.71
N SER A 237 15.08 -21.24 5.92
CA SER A 237 15.28 -20.62 4.61
C SER A 237 14.91 -19.14 4.57
N GLY A 238 14.09 -18.65 5.50
CA GLY A 238 13.53 -17.30 5.49
C GLY A 238 12.45 -17.08 4.43
N LEU A 239 11.97 -18.10 3.73
CA LEU A 239 10.95 -17.98 2.69
C LEU A 239 9.61 -17.50 3.26
N ARG A 240 8.85 -16.74 2.45
CA ARG A 240 7.46 -16.41 2.75
C ARG A 240 6.56 -17.61 2.44
N PHE A 241 5.36 -17.61 3.00
CA PHE A 241 4.37 -18.65 2.71
C PHE A 241 4.06 -18.79 1.20
N GLY A 242 3.92 -17.68 0.46
CA GLY A 242 3.73 -17.73 -0.99
C GLY A 242 4.87 -18.44 -1.71
N ASP A 243 6.11 -18.07 -1.35
CA ASP A 243 7.32 -18.67 -1.91
C ASP A 243 7.43 -20.16 -1.55
N LEU A 244 7.06 -20.55 -0.30
CA LEU A 244 6.97 -21.95 0.14
C LEU A 244 5.93 -22.73 -0.68
N LYS A 245 4.74 -22.15 -0.88
CA LYS A 245 3.66 -22.80 -1.63
C LYS A 245 3.98 -23.00 -3.11
N ALA A 246 4.76 -22.08 -3.69
CA ALA A 246 5.23 -22.15 -5.07
C ALA A 246 6.57 -22.92 -5.20
N PHE A 247 7.12 -23.40 -4.08
CA PHE A 247 8.39 -24.11 -4.07
C PHE A 247 8.22 -25.55 -4.62
N THR A 248 9.15 -25.93 -5.46
CA THR A 248 9.26 -27.28 -6.03
C THR A 248 10.72 -27.76 -5.97
N PRO A 249 10.99 -29.07 -5.87
CA PRO A 249 12.34 -29.60 -5.74
C PRO A 249 13.34 -29.15 -6.82
N ASN A 250 12.87 -28.88 -8.04
CA ASN A 250 13.71 -28.39 -9.14
C ASN A 250 14.28 -26.96 -8.91
N LYS A 251 13.81 -26.26 -7.87
CA LYS A 251 14.41 -24.99 -7.42
C LYS A 251 15.68 -25.19 -6.62
N VAL A 252 16.07 -26.43 -6.31
CA VAL A 252 17.33 -26.75 -5.66
C VAL A 252 18.37 -27.08 -6.73
N VAL A 253 19.32 -26.17 -6.90
CA VAL A 253 20.38 -26.28 -7.90
C VAL A 253 21.74 -26.10 -7.20
N ASN A 254 22.67 -27.03 -7.38
CA ASN A 254 24.03 -26.99 -6.80
C ASN A 254 24.04 -26.69 -5.28
N GLY A 255 23.14 -27.33 -4.52
CA GLY A 255 23.05 -27.17 -3.06
C GLY A 255 22.51 -25.82 -2.62
N LYS A 256 21.81 -25.08 -3.48
CA LYS A 256 21.15 -23.82 -3.17
C LYS A 256 19.70 -23.84 -3.63
N ILE A 257 18.81 -23.24 -2.85
CA ILE A 257 17.47 -22.87 -3.30
C ILE A 257 17.60 -21.61 -4.14
N ILE A 258 17.21 -21.66 -5.41
CA ILE A 258 17.21 -20.52 -6.33
C ILE A 258 15.77 -20.28 -6.77
N LEU A 259 15.22 -19.12 -6.43
CA LEU A 259 13.86 -18.75 -6.84
C LEU A 259 13.69 -17.24 -6.94
N ARG A 260 12.69 -16.84 -7.71
CA ARG A 260 12.17 -15.47 -7.75
C ARG A 260 10.98 -15.35 -6.80
N THR A 261 11.08 -14.46 -5.82
CA THR A 261 10.04 -14.28 -4.81
C THR A 261 8.75 -13.74 -5.44
N GLU A 262 7.60 -14.34 -5.09
CA GLU A 262 6.30 -13.93 -5.67
C GLU A 262 5.94 -12.48 -5.37
N LYS A 263 6.15 -12.03 -4.12
CA LYS A 263 5.68 -10.72 -3.67
C LYS A 263 6.53 -9.56 -4.14
N SER A 264 7.85 -9.71 -4.21
CA SER A 264 8.78 -8.62 -4.55
C SER A 264 9.44 -8.78 -5.91
N GLY A 265 9.28 -9.93 -6.57
CA GLY A 265 9.93 -10.24 -7.84
C GLY A 265 11.47 -10.24 -7.75
N THR A 266 12.02 -10.45 -6.56
CA THR A 266 13.47 -10.45 -6.30
C THR A 266 14.01 -11.86 -6.39
N ASP A 267 15.13 -12.03 -7.10
CA ASP A 267 15.82 -13.31 -7.15
C ASP A 267 16.61 -13.53 -5.85
N VAL A 268 16.46 -14.71 -5.26
CA VAL A 268 17.14 -15.10 -4.03
C VAL A 268 17.86 -16.44 -4.23
N ALA A 269 19.04 -16.57 -3.61
CA ALA A 269 19.82 -17.79 -3.58
C ALA A 269 20.14 -18.14 -2.11
N ILE A 270 19.60 -19.25 -1.61
CA ILE A 270 19.71 -19.65 -0.21
C ILE A 270 20.48 -20.97 -0.16
N LYS A 271 21.60 -20.99 0.57
CA LYS A 271 22.41 -22.22 0.75
C LYS A 271 21.59 -23.27 1.52
N MET A 272 21.60 -24.49 1.01
CA MET A 272 21.02 -25.68 1.66
C MET A 272 21.94 -26.14 2.78
N HIS A 273 21.96 -25.46 3.93
CA HIS A 273 22.73 -25.84 5.09
C HIS A 273 22.14 -27.08 5.79
N THR A 274 22.88 -27.75 6.66
CA THR A 274 22.55 -29.06 7.26
C THR A 274 21.13 -29.13 7.84
N ARG A 275 20.72 -28.16 8.67
CA ARG A 275 19.37 -28.15 9.27
C ARG A 275 18.26 -27.97 8.22
N LEU A 276 18.46 -27.10 7.24
CA LEU A 276 17.52 -26.90 6.15
C LEU A 276 17.37 -28.16 5.28
N LYS A 277 18.49 -28.80 4.96
CA LYS A 277 18.52 -30.07 4.22
C LYS A 277 17.78 -31.18 4.95
N ALA A 278 18.02 -31.35 6.25
CA ALA A 278 17.35 -32.37 7.06
C ALA A 278 15.82 -32.20 7.11
N VAL A 279 15.32 -30.97 7.03
CA VAL A 279 13.88 -30.70 6.92
C VAL A 279 13.39 -30.97 5.49
N TYR A 280 14.11 -30.50 4.49
CA TYR A 280 13.80 -30.71 3.07
C TYR A 280 13.64 -32.20 2.72
N ASP A 281 14.55 -33.05 3.20
CA ASP A 281 14.57 -34.49 2.88
C ASP A 281 13.33 -35.25 3.43
N ARG A 282 12.63 -34.68 4.40
CA ARG A 282 11.39 -35.27 5.01
C ARG A 282 10.11 -34.50 4.75
N MET A 283 10.20 -33.40 3.99
CA MET A 283 9.09 -32.49 3.78
C MET A 283 8.17 -32.99 2.67
N ASN A 284 6.85 -32.89 2.91
CA ASN A 284 5.85 -32.98 1.85
C ASN A 284 5.74 -31.61 1.16
N PHE A 285 5.71 -31.59 -0.19
CA PHE A 285 5.66 -30.36 -0.98
C PHE A 285 4.23 -29.92 -1.33
N ASP A 286 3.21 -30.69 -0.99
CA ASP A 286 1.79 -30.35 -1.19
C ASP A 286 1.30 -29.39 -0.10
N VAL A 287 1.75 -28.13 -0.17
CA VAL A 287 1.43 -27.12 0.84
C VAL A 287 -0.03 -26.67 0.74
N VAL A 288 -0.75 -26.78 1.84
CA VAL A 288 -2.18 -26.40 1.95
C VAL A 288 -2.40 -24.88 1.83
N SER A 289 -3.64 -24.41 1.96
CA SER A 289 -3.94 -22.98 1.98
C SER A 289 -3.33 -22.29 3.21
N ASN A 290 -3.06 -20.97 3.13
CA ASN A 290 -2.48 -20.22 4.25
C ASN A 290 -3.40 -20.23 5.49
N VAL A 291 -4.71 -20.25 5.28
CA VAL A 291 -5.69 -20.32 6.38
C VAL A 291 -5.59 -21.65 7.09
N ASP A 292 -5.57 -22.75 6.35
CA ASP A 292 -5.47 -24.11 6.88
C ASP A 292 -4.10 -24.36 7.54
N TYR A 293 -3.04 -23.87 6.90
CA TYR A 293 -1.70 -23.94 7.46
C TYR A 293 -1.59 -23.22 8.82
N ASN A 294 -2.09 -21.98 8.94
CA ASN A 294 -2.05 -21.24 10.21
C ASN A 294 -2.94 -21.91 11.29
N ARG A 295 -4.06 -22.55 10.89
CA ARG A 295 -4.88 -23.35 11.82
C ARG A 295 -4.09 -24.56 12.36
N LYS A 296 -3.38 -25.28 11.50
CA LYS A 296 -2.52 -26.41 11.91
C LYS A 296 -1.34 -25.96 12.77
N LEU A 297 -0.73 -24.79 12.46
CA LEU A 297 0.35 -24.24 13.27
C LEU A 297 -0.07 -23.94 14.71
N LYS A 298 -1.34 -23.56 14.95
CA LYS A 298 -1.85 -23.39 16.30
C LYS A 298 -1.79 -24.72 17.07
N ALA A 299 -2.27 -25.82 16.48
CA ALA A 299 -2.22 -27.14 17.09
C ALA A 299 -0.77 -27.66 17.27
N VAL A 300 0.14 -27.33 16.34
CA VAL A 300 1.57 -27.65 16.46
C VAL A 300 2.18 -26.91 17.66
N ALA A 301 1.88 -25.62 17.85
CA ALA A 301 2.38 -24.84 18.98
C ALA A 301 1.89 -25.44 20.32
N GLU A 302 0.60 -25.71 20.45
CA GLU A 302 0.00 -26.35 21.63
C GLU A 302 0.64 -27.71 21.93
N SER A 303 0.84 -28.56 20.91
CA SER A 303 1.42 -29.90 21.07
C SER A 303 2.94 -29.90 21.30
N ALA A 304 3.62 -28.84 20.93
CA ALA A 304 5.05 -28.62 21.17
C ALA A 304 5.32 -27.80 22.45
N GLU A 305 4.28 -27.49 23.24
CA GLU A 305 4.34 -26.72 24.49
C GLU A 305 4.95 -25.32 24.31
N ILE A 306 4.59 -24.65 23.20
CA ILE A 306 5.05 -23.30 22.87
C ILE A 306 3.92 -22.30 23.12
N ASP A 307 4.10 -21.46 24.13
CA ASP A 307 3.17 -20.37 24.47
C ASP A 307 3.38 -19.13 23.60
N LYS A 308 3.35 -19.34 22.25
CA LYS A 308 3.42 -18.28 21.26
C LYS A 308 2.47 -18.57 20.11
N LYS A 309 1.83 -17.51 19.60
CA LYS A 309 0.97 -17.63 18.40
C LYS A 309 1.83 -17.83 17.16
N LEU A 310 1.94 -19.06 16.70
CA LEU A 310 2.65 -19.37 15.46
C LEU A 310 1.80 -19.01 14.24
N THR A 311 2.45 -18.37 13.28
CA THR A 311 1.91 -18.05 11.96
C THR A 311 2.97 -18.28 10.89
N SER A 312 2.58 -18.31 9.64
CA SER A 312 3.53 -18.37 8.53
C SER A 312 4.58 -17.24 8.55
N HIS A 313 4.23 -16.08 9.10
CA HIS A 313 5.17 -14.96 9.25
C HIS A 313 6.13 -15.14 10.43
N THR A 314 5.69 -15.82 11.50
CA THR A 314 6.55 -16.13 12.65
C THR A 314 7.80 -16.90 12.23
N ALA A 315 7.68 -17.85 11.31
CA ALA A 315 8.83 -18.59 10.77
C ALA A 315 9.90 -17.67 10.16
N ARG A 316 9.49 -16.74 9.33
CA ARG A 316 10.40 -15.80 8.69
C ARG A 316 10.99 -14.77 9.67
N HIS A 317 10.23 -14.37 10.69
CA HIS A 317 10.74 -13.53 11.78
C HIS A 317 11.80 -14.30 12.59
N THR A 318 11.54 -15.57 12.87
CA THR A 318 12.50 -16.48 13.54
C THR A 318 13.80 -16.58 12.76
N PHE A 319 13.74 -16.83 11.44
CA PHE A 319 14.93 -16.84 10.59
C PHE A 319 15.73 -15.54 10.72
N ALA A 320 15.03 -14.39 10.62
CA ALA A 320 15.69 -13.09 10.65
C ALA A 320 16.39 -12.82 11.98
N VAL A 321 15.72 -13.10 13.10
CA VAL A 321 16.29 -12.89 14.44
C VAL A 321 17.43 -13.88 14.70
N GLN A 322 17.27 -15.17 14.38
CA GLN A 322 18.33 -16.16 14.53
C GLN A 322 19.56 -15.82 13.69
N HIS A 323 19.39 -15.36 12.43
CA HIS A 323 20.49 -14.94 11.58
C HIS A 323 21.28 -13.79 12.20
N LEU A 324 20.59 -12.79 12.73
CA LEU A 324 21.24 -11.66 13.38
C LEU A 324 21.91 -12.07 14.70
N ASN A 325 21.26 -12.88 15.55
CA ASN A 325 21.82 -13.36 16.82
C ASN A 325 23.06 -14.23 16.62
N GLN A 326 23.19 -14.90 15.47
CA GLN A 326 24.39 -15.70 15.10
C GLN A 326 25.48 -14.86 14.40
N GLY A 327 25.43 -13.55 14.42
CA GLY A 327 26.46 -12.71 13.84
C GLY A 327 26.24 -12.33 12.37
N GLY A 328 25.12 -12.72 11.75
CA GLY A 328 24.82 -12.33 10.37
C GLY A 328 24.60 -10.83 10.20
N SER A 329 25.03 -10.26 9.07
CA SER A 329 24.81 -8.83 8.80
C SER A 329 23.39 -8.53 8.34
N MET A 330 22.93 -7.31 8.61
CA MET A 330 21.61 -6.81 8.20
C MET A 330 21.48 -6.74 6.67
N GLU A 331 22.57 -6.41 5.97
CA GLU A 331 22.61 -6.30 4.52
C GLU A 331 22.45 -7.68 3.87
N LEU A 332 23.15 -8.70 4.37
CA LEU A 332 23.01 -10.08 3.89
C LEU A 332 21.61 -10.61 4.19
N LEU A 333 21.11 -10.37 5.41
CA LEU A 333 19.73 -10.72 5.77
C LEU A 333 18.72 -10.11 4.79
N SER A 334 18.87 -8.84 4.47
CA SER A 334 17.99 -8.14 3.50
C SER A 334 18.01 -8.82 2.13
N LYS A 335 19.18 -9.22 1.64
CA LYS A 335 19.34 -9.93 0.36
C LYS A 335 18.71 -11.33 0.41
N ILE A 336 18.99 -12.12 1.45
CA ILE A 336 18.40 -13.46 1.63
C ILE A 336 16.89 -13.40 1.69
N LEU A 337 16.35 -12.42 2.41
CA LEU A 337 14.92 -12.21 2.52
C LEU A 337 14.29 -11.61 1.26
N GLY A 338 15.05 -11.15 0.27
CA GLY A 338 14.54 -10.49 -0.92
C GLY A 338 13.75 -9.20 -0.59
N HIS A 339 14.29 -8.38 0.32
CA HIS A 339 13.72 -7.06 0.63
C HIS A 339 14.26 -6.03 -0.36
N SER A 340 13.38 -5.20 -0.91
CA SER A 340 13.75 -4.12 -1.82
C SER A 340 14.45 -2.93 -1.11
N THR A 341 14.30 -2.82 0.21
CA THR A 341 14.91 -1.77 1.03
C THR A 341 15.38 -2.30 2.38
N LEU A 342 16.51 -1.81 2.88
CA LEU A 342 17.03 -2.11 4.23
C LEU A 342 16.03 -1.68 5.33
N LYS A 343 15.23 -0.64 5.11
CA LYS A 343 14.20 -0.20 6.04
C LYS A 343 13.20 -1.32 6.39
N THR A 344 12.94 -2.24 5.47
CA THR A 344 12.07 -3.40 5.74
C THR A 344 12.73 -4.40 6.68
N THR A 345 14.06 -4.48 6.68
CA THR A 345 14.87 -5.38 7.53
C THR A 345 15.18 -4.73 8.88
N SER A 346 15.27 -3.39 8.96
CA SER A 346 15.62 -2.66 10.19
C SER A 346 14.63 -2.87 11.36
N ILE A 347 13.45 -3.42 11.08
CA ILE A 347 12.49 -3.83 12.13
C ILE A 347 13.07 -4.92 13.05
N TYR A 348 14.04 -5.72 12.55
CA TYR A 348 14.71 -6.75 13.33
C TYR A 348 15.91 -6.20 14.13
N GLY A 349 16.48 -5.06 13.74
CA GLY A 349 17.62 -4.44 14.43
C GLY A 349 17.31 -3.99 15.86
N LYS A 350 16.06 -3.62 16.14
CA LYS A 350 15.62 -3.27 17.50
C LYS A 350 15.46 -4.44 18.46
N ILE A 351 15.51 -5.67 17.94
CA ILE A 351 15.30 -6.91 18.73
C ILE A 351 16.63 -7.42 19.29
N THR A 352 17.74 -6.89 18.84
CA THR A 352 19.09 -7.40 19.11
C THR A 352 19.88 -6.53 20.09
N ASP A 353 19.22 -5.80 20.99
CA ASP A 353 19.91 -5.00 22.05
C ASP A 353 20.87 -5.83 22.91
N VAL A 354 20.62 -7.15 23.06
CA VAL A 354 21.52 -8.14 23.69
C VAL A 354 22.89 -8.26 23.00
N ARG A 355 23.02 -7.77 21.75
CA ARG A 355 24.27 -7.88 20.97
C ARG A 355 25.18 -6.69 21.05
N ILE A 356 24.74 -5.58 21.62
CA ILE A 356 25.60 -4.39 21.71
C ILE A 356 26.85 -4.74 22.52
N ASP A 357 26.66 -5.40 23.66
CA ASP A 357 27.75 -5.80 24.55
C ASP A 357 28.66 -6.83 23.87
N ASP A 358 28.08 -7.88 23.23
CA ASP A 358 28.84 -8.89 22.50
C ASP A 358 29.62 -8.29 21.30
N GLU A 359 29.04 -7.35 20.59
CA GLU A 359 29.67 -6.65 19.46
C GLU A 359 30.80 -5.75 19.94
N MET A 360 30.60 -5.00 21.03
CA MET A 360 31.64 -4.18 21.66
C MET A 360 32.79 -5.03 22.14
N ASP A 361 32.53 -6.15 22.79
CA ASP A 361 33.53 -7.10 23.23
C ASP A 361 34.31 -7.74 22.06
N ARG A 362 33.63 -7.97 20.93
CA ARG A 362 34.27 -8.55 19.74
C ARG A 362 35.17 -7.53 19.01
N VAL A 363 34.75 -6.28 18.93
CA VAL A 363 35.45 -5.22 18.18
C VAL A 363 36.63 -4.67 18.98
N TRP A 364 36.53 -4.62 20.28
CA TRP A 364 37.53 -3.97 21.17
C TRP A 364 38.38 -4.94 22.00
N LYS A 365 38.33 -6.25 21.70
CA LYS A 365 39.30 -7.24 22.14
C LYS A 365 40.51 -7.21 21.22
#